data_de62c161e0ed9fccf61467d9a1c8f3df
#
_entry.id   de62c161e0ed9fccf61467d9a1c8f3df
#
_cell.length_a   1.000
_cell.length_b   1.000
_cell.length_c   1.000
_cell.angle_alpha   90.00
_cell.angle_beta   90.00
_cell.angle_gamma   90.00
#
_symmetry.space_group_name_H-M   'P 1'
#
loop_
_entity.id
_entity.type
_entity.pdbx_description
1 polymer ?
#
loop_
_entity_poly.entity_id
_entity_poly.type
_entity_poly.pdbx_seq_one_letter_code
_entity_poly.pdbx_strand_id
1 'polypeptide(L)'
;MVCPDAETVYVSDIEEGPCRVLAARFPDAVNLGDITQIDWKTVEPVDVILGGSPCQDLSMAGRRAGMKPGTRSGLWESMAQAIKTMRPDLVVWENVRGALSAEAFSLMESGTRHLGGGPDGPVLRALGRVLGDLAGIGYDAQWTTLRACDVGAPHPRARVFLVAYPAGHEGWLLQREFGDATHTGSQGRGHAGHTVTREAACGWASALDSGRAGASLTLLPTPTTQDGKNNGGPSQFERNTPPLNTVVKIPSFGVYTPAIKRWEHITGRAAPAPTILSDQGNPQLSHYFTEWMMGLPDGWITNPALWEGYTDKATRNVCLRMAGNGVVPLQAATAINHLTHLDAA
;
A
#
# COMPACT_ATOMS: atom_id res chain seq x y z
N MET A 1 3.77 -13.62 -8.71
CA MET A 1 2.39 -13.54 -8.20
C MET A 1 2.41 -14.24 -6.85
N VAL A 2 1.95 -13.60 -5.77
CA VAL A 2 2.08 -14.16 -4.40
C VAL A 2 1.17 -15.38 -4.21
N CYS A 3 -0.04 -15.35 -4.77
CA CYS A 3 -0.99 -16.46 -4.74
C CYS A 3 -1.66 -16.55 -6.13
N PRO A 4 -1.14 -17.38 -7.04
CA PRO A 4 -1.64 -17.46 -8.43
C PRO A 4 -3.08 -17.95 -8.53
N ASP A 5 -3.53 -18.78 -7.60
CA ASP A 5 -4.86 -19.39 -7.58
C ASP A 5 -5.86 -18.65 -6.66
N ALA A 6 -5.48 -17.45 -6.16
CA ALA A 6 -6.36 -16.69 -5.30
C ALA A 6 -7.47 -16.02 -6.12
N GLU A 7 -8.70 -16.17 -5.67
CA GLU A 7 -9.89 -15.53 -6.23
C GLU A 7 -10.33 -14.37 -5.33
N THR A 8 -10.65 -13.23 -5.94
CA THR A 8 -11.23 -12.09 -5.21
C THR A 8 -12.74 -12.27 -5.13
N VAL A 9 -13.24 -12.64 -3.94
CA VAL A 9 -14.68 -12.88 -3.71
C VAL A 9 -15.42 -11.65 -3.19
N TYR A 10 -14.73 -10.79 -2.43
CA TYR A 10 -15.30 -9.56 -1.87
C TYR A 10 -14.35 -8.38 -2.05
N VAL A 11 -14.94 -7.22 -2.24
CA VAL A 11 -14.28 -5.91 -2.16
C VAL A 11 -15.12 -4.99 -1.27
N SER A 12 -14.52 -3.93 -0.72
CA SER A 12 -15.24 -2.93 0.07
C SER A 12 -14.70 -1.55 -0.27
N ASP A 13 -15.49 -0.78 -0.99
CA ASP A 13 -15.23 0.62 -1.30
C ASP A 13 -16.56 1.35 -1.57
N ILE A 14 -16.61 2.65 -1.25
CA ILE A 14 -17.80 3.53 -1.43
C ILE A 14 -17.57 4.62 -2.46
N GLU A 15 -16.30 4.86 -2.87
CA GLU A 15 -16.02 5.90 -3.85
C GLU A 15 -16.35 5.40 -5.27
N GLU A 16 -17.10 6.19 -6.03
CA GLU A 16 -17.59 5.81 -7.37
C GLU A 16 -16.45 5.37 -8.31
N GLY A 17 -15.33 6.11 -8.34
CA GLY A 17 -14.19 5.79 -9.20
C GLY A 17 -13.58 4.41 -8.90
N PRO A 18 -13.13 4.13 -7.66
CA PRO A 18 -12.68 2.81 -7.25
C PRO A 18 -13.73 1.72 -7.51
N CYS A 19 -15.01 1.95 -7.18
CA CYS A 19 -16.07 0.96 -7.41
C CYS A 19 -16.21 0.58 -8.89
N ARG A 20 -16.11 1.53 -9.83
CA ARG A 20 -16.14 1.25 -11.28
C ARG A 20 -14.95 0.38 -11.71
N VAL A 21 -13.76 0.67 -11.21
CA VAL A 21 -12.56 -0.12 -11.52
C VAL A 21 -12.68 -1.52 -10.92
N LEU A 22 -13.08 -1.64 -9.66
CA LEU A 22 -13.26 -2.93 -8.99
C LEU A 22 -14.27 -3.81 -9.72
N ALA A 23 -15.43 -3.26 -10.10
CA ALA A 23 -16.45 -4.00 -10.86
C ALA A 23 -15.95 -4.48 -12.24
N ALA A 24 -15.10 -3.70 -12.90
CA ALA A 24 -14.54 -4.07 -14.20
C ALA A 24 -13.37 -5.07 -14.09
N ARG A 25 -12.60 -5.05 -12.99
CA ARG A 25 -11.42 -5.92 -12.80
C ARG A 25 -11.74 -7.21 -12.07
N PHE A 26 -12.76 -7.18 -11.23
CA PHE A 26 -13.24 -8.30 -10.43
C PHE A 26 -14.76 -8.42 -10.57
N PRO A 27 -15.24 -8.78 -11.77
CA PRO A 27 -16.69 -8.77 -12.09
C PRO A 27 -17.50 -9.72 -11.22
N ASP A 28 -16.90 -10.79 -10.73
CA ASP A 28 -17.54 -11.78 -9.88
C ASP A 28 -17.46 -11.45 -8.39
N ALA A 29 -16.66 -10.45 -7.99
CA ALA A 29 -16.52 -10.04 -6.60
C ALA A 29 -17.67 -9.14 -6.16
N VAL A 30 -18.23 -9.45 -4.99
CA VAL A 30 -19.30 -8.63 -4.40
C VAL A 30 -18.70 -7.41 -3.71
N ASN A 31 -19.14 -6.20 -4.06
CA ASN A 31 -18.77 -5.00 -3.31
C ASN A 31 -19.68 -4.85 -2.07
N LEU A 32 -19.09 -5.02 -0.90
CA LEU A 32 -19.78 -4.92 0.40
C LEU A 32 -20.05 -3.47 0.84
N GLY A 33 -19.55 -2.46 0.10
CA GLY A 33 -19.77 -1.05 0.36
C GLY A 33 -18.97 -0.51 1.55
N ASP A 34 -19.63 0.21 2.46
CA ASP A 34 -18.98 0.85 3.61
C ASP A 34 -18.56 -0.18 4.66
N ILE A 35 -17.25 -0.34 4.83
CA ILE A 35 -16.65 -1.27 5.79
C ILE A 35 -17.16 -1.07 7.23
N THR A 36 -17.62 0.12 7.59
CA THR A 36 -18.14 0.44 8.93
C THR A 36 -19.56 -0.06 9.18
N GLN A 37 -20.26 -0.46 8.10
CA GLN A 37 -21.67 -0.88 8.14
C GLN A 37 -21.82 -2.40 7.92
N ILE A 38 -20.72 -3.12 7.67
CA ILE A 38 -20.76 -4.56 7.37
C ILE A 38 -20.97 -5.36 8.65
N ASP A 39 -21.99 -6.22 8.67
CA ASP A 39 -22.10 -7.29 9.68
C ASP A 39 -21.27 -8.50 9.22
N TRP A 40 -20.04 -8.57 9.70
CA TRP A 40 -19.08 -9.62 9.33
C TRP A 40 -19.55 -11.05 9.66
N LYS A 41 -20.59 -11.22 10.50
CA LYS A 41 -21.16 -12.54 10.81
C LYS A 41 -22.02 -13.07 9.66
N THR A 42 -22.46 -12.21 8.75
CA THR A 42 -23.29 -12.58 7.59
C THR A 42 -22.46 -12.76 6.31
N VAL A 43 -21.17 -12.42 6.36
CA VAL A 43 -20.24 -12.58 5.23
C VAL A 43 -19.52 -13.91 5.36
N GLU A 44 -19.43 -14.65 4.27
CA GLU A 44 -18.69 -15.92 4.25
C GLU A 44 -17.21 -15.69 4.56
N PRO A 45 -16.58 -16.56 5.40
CA PRO A 45 -15.16 -16.46 5.71
C PRO A 45 -14.28 -16.53 4.45
N VAL A 46 -13.15 -15.84 4.49
CA VAL A 46 -12.13 -15.85 3.44
C VAL A 46 -10.78 -16.23 4.00
N ASP A 47 -9.92 -16.85 3.18
CA ASP A 47 -8.57 -17.25 3.58
C ASP A 47 -7.63 -16.04 3.72
N VAL A 48 -7.85 -14.97 2.95
CA VAL A 48 -6.96 -13.82 2.88
C VAL A 48 -7.73 -12.51 2.97
N ILE A 49 -7.30 -11.62 3.85
CA ILE A 49 -7.79 -10.23 3.92
C ILE A 49 -6.65 -9.29 3.54
N LEU A 50 -6.86 -8.49 2.50
CA LEU A 50 -5.95 -7.42 2.08
C LEU A 50 -6.60 -6.07 2.36
N GLY A 51 -5.87 -5.14 2.98
CA GLY A 51 -6.43 -3.81 3.19
C GLY A 51 -5.40 -2.75 3.53
N GLY A 52 -5.79 -1.50 3.32
CA GLY A 52 -5.05 -0.33 3.75
C GLY A 52 -6.00 0.67 4.37
N SER A 53 -5.82 1.01 5.63
CA SER A 53 -6.63 2.08 6.23
C SER A 53 -6.23 3.42 5.62
N PRO A 54 -7.20 4.32 5.33
CA PRO A 54 -6.89 5.64 4.76
C PRO A 54 -5.85 6.40 5.57
N CYS A 55 -4.83 6.90 4.88
CA CYS A 55 -3.66 7.53 5.50
C CYS A 55 -3.76 9.05 5.65
N GLN A 56 -4.92 9.65 5.38
CA GLN A 56 -5.06 11.12 5.35
C GLN A 56 -4.70 11.79 6.68
N ASP A 57 -4.94 11.11 7.79
CA ASP A 57 -4.61 11.59 9.13
C ASP A 57 -3.21 11.16 9.60
N LEU A 58 -2.56 10.24 8.87
CA LEU A 58 -1.23 9.71 9.17
C LEU A 58 -0.11 10.32 8.30
N SER A 59 -0.47 10.95 7.16
CA SER A 59 0.53 11.45 6.23
C SER A 59 1.24 12.71 6.74
N MET A 60 2.51 12.89 6.35
CA MET A 60 3.30 14.09 6.65
C MET A 60 2.67 15.37 6.09
N ALA A 61 1.83 15.25 5.05
CA ALA A 61 1.13 16.36 4.40
C ALA A 61 -0.24 16.67 5.01
N GLY A 62 -0.76 15.80 5.90
CA GLY A 62 -2.03 15.98 6.60
C GLY A 62 -1.86 16.64 7.98
N ARG A 63 -2.99 16.87 8.66
CA ARG A 63 -3.01 17.47 10.03
C ARG A 63 -2.57 16.49 11.13
N ARG A 64 -2.08 15.28 10.79
CA ARG A 64 -1.65 14.23 11.72
C ARG A 64 -2.66 13.98 12.85
N ALA A 65 -3.96 13.88 12.52
CA ALA A 65 -5.01 13.63 13.51
C ALA A 65 -4.88 12.25 14.20
N GLY A 66 -4.07 11.35 13.62
CA GLY A 66 -3.83 10.02 14.17
C GLY A 66 -5.00 9.04 13.93
N MET A 67 -4.89 7.84 14.49
CA MET A 67 -5.93 6.81 14.46
C MET A 67 -6.86 6.99 15.67
N LYS A 68 -7.91 7.78 15.51
CA LYS A 68 -8.92 8.04 16.55
C LYS A 68 -10.29 7.57 16.07
N PRO A 69 -11.23 7.21 16.99
CA PRO A 69 -12.62 6.98 16.61
C PRO A 69 -13.18 8.18 15.85
N GLY A 70 -13.91 7.93 14.77
CA GLY A 70 -14.48 8.98 13.92
C GLY A 70 -13.51 9.63 12.92
N THR A 71 -12.24 9.22 12.87
CA THR A 71 -11.29 9.61 11.80
C THR A 71 -11.29 8.56 10.68
N ARG A 72 -10.87 8.96 9.46
CA ARG A 72 -10.72 8.01 8.34
C ARG A 72 -9.66 6.94 8.64
N SER A 73 -8.63 7.27 9.40
CA SER A 73 -7.62 6.31 9.86
C SER A 73 -8.15 5.37 10.96
N GLY A 74 -9.27 5.68 11.59
CA GLY A 74 -10.00 4.81 12.52
C GLY A 74 -10.67 3.61 11.84
N LEU A 75 -10.72 3.57 10.50
CA LEU A 75 -11.25 2.42 9.75
C LEU A 75 -10.44 1.13 9.94
N TRP A 76 -9.23 1.21 10.50
CA TRP A 76 -8.51 0.04 10.99
C TRP A 76 -9.36 -0.81 11.95
N GLU A 77 -10.12 -0.17 12.81
CA GLU A 77 -11.00 -0.88 13.77
C GLU A 77 -12.01 -1.79 13.07
N SER A 78 -12.61 -1.31 11.95
CA SER A 78 -13.52 -2.12 11.14
C SER A 78 -12.80 -3.29 10.47
N MET A 79 -11.58 -3.11 9.98
CA MET A 79 -10.76 -4.18 9.44
C MET A 79 -10.37 -5.19 10.53
N ALA A 80 -9.98 -4.74 11.72
CA ALA A 80 -9.67 -5.61 12.85
C ALA A 80 -10.89 -6.45 13.29
N GLN A 81 -12.09 -5.86 13.22
CA GLN A 81 -13.34 -6.60 13.48
C GLN A 81 -13.62 -7.66 12.41
N ALA A 82 -13.35 -7.38 11.13
CA ALA A 82 -13.41 -8.36 10.06
C ALA A 82 -12.47 -9.53 10.33
N ILE A 83 -11.19 -9.25 10.61
CA ILE A 83 -10.16 -10.27 10.92
C ILE A 83 -10.58 -11.13 12.12
N LYS A 84 -11.06 -10.48 13.18
CA LYS A 84 -11.52 -11.19 14.39
C LYS A 84 -12.68 -12.14 14.11
N THR A 85 -13.62 -11.74 13.23
CA THR A 85 -14.83 -12.52 12.95
C THR A 85 -14.58 -13.60 11.92
N MET A 86 -13.88 -13.28 10.82
CA MET A 86 -13.66 -14.19 9.69
C MET A 86 -12.49 -15.16 9.91
N ARG A 87 -11.51 -14.76 10.75
CA ARG A 87 -10.34 -15.60 11.10
C ARG A 87 -9.54 -16.05 9.88
N PRO A 88 -9.12 -15.12 8.98
CA PRO A 88 -8.36 -15.49 7.80
C PRO A 88 -7.00 -16.11 8.14
N ASP A 89 -6.48 -16.92 7.24
CA ASP A 89 -5.16 -17.52 7.35
C ASP A 89 -4.05 -16.49 7.13
N LEU A 90 -4.34 -15.44 6.32
CA LEU A 90 -3.39 -14.39 6.00
C LEU A 90 -4.06 -13.02 6.03
N VAL A 91 -3.40 -12.07 6.67
CA VAL A 91 -3.76 -10.65 6.64
C VAL A 91 -2.60 -9.87 6.07
N VAL A 92 -2.89 -9.00 5.10
CA VAL A 92 -1.92 -8.01 4.59
C VAL A 92 -2.47 -6.62 4.84
N TRP A 93 -1.69 -5.79 5.53
CA TRP A 93 -2.03 -4.39 5.74
C TRP A 93 -0.96 -3.48 5.14
N GLU A 94 -1.40 -2.48 4.37
CA GLU A 94 -0.52 -1.46 3.78
C GLU A 94 -0.83 -0.09 4.35
N ASN A 95 0.22 0.72 4.55
CA ASN A 95 0.03 2.13 4.89
C ASN A 95 1.24 2.99 4.50
N VAL A 96 1.07 4.30 4.64
CA VAL A 96 2.16 5.25 4.45
C VAL A 96 3.19 5.14 5.59
N ARG A 97 4.45 5.52 5.32
CA ARG A 97 5.51 5.56 6.33
C ARG A 97 5.14 6.39 7.58
N GLY A 98 4.22 7.36 7.43
CA GLY A 98 3.68 8.13 8.55
C GLY A 98 3.05 7.29 9.66
N ALA A 99 2.58 6.07 9.37
CA ALA A 99 2.05 5.14 10.37
C ALA A 99 3.07 4.76 11.45
N LEU A 100 4.37 4.83 11.16
CA LEU A 100 5.45 4.57 12.12
C LEU A 100 5.57 5.66 13.20
N SER A 101 5.09 6.87 12.94
CA SER A 101 5.27 8.02 13.83
C SER A 101 3.98 8.72 14.24
N ALA A 102 2.85 8.43 13.61
CA ALA A 102 1.56 9.03 13.94
C ALA A 102 1.02 8.45 15.26
N GLU A 103 0.44 9.31 16.08
CA GLU A 103 -0.21 8.92 17.32
C GLU A 103 -1.46 8.08 17.07
N ALA A 104 -1.71 7.09 17.93
CA ALA A 104 -2.90 6.26 17.91
C ALA A 104 -3.40 6.00 19.33
N PHE A 105 -4.70 5.78 19.47
CA PHE A 105 -5.33 5.38 20.73
C PHE A 105 -5.86 3.95 20.58
N SER A 106 -5.57 3.07 21.56
CA SER A 106 -6.10 1.73 21.62
C SER A 106 -7.30 1.68 22.58
N LEU A 107 -8.38 1.00 22.17
CA LEU A 107 -9.53 0.74 23.06
C LEU A 107 -9.16 -0.20 24.21
N MET A 108 -8.14 -1.03 24.04
CA MET A 108 -7.65 -1.94 25.10
C MET A 108 -7.05 -1.19 26.31
N GLU A 109 -6.52 0.03 26.11
CA GLU A 109 -5.98 0.85 27.21
C GLU A 109 -7.05 1.50 28.08
N SER A 110 -8.31 1.56 27.62
CA SER A 110 -9.42 2.13 28.39
C SER A 110 -9.87 1.26 29.58
N GLY A 111 -9.43 0.01 29.66
CA GLY A 111 -9.82 -0.99 30.70
C GLY A 111 -8.84 -1.15 31.84
N THR A 112 -7.60 -0.75 31.71
CA THR A 112 -6.58 -0.90 32.76
C THR A 112 -6.17 0.46 33.33
N ARG A 113 -6.93 0.93 34.31
CA ARG A 113 -6.44 1.93 35.25
C ARG A 113 -5.32 1.31 36.08
N HIS A 114 -4.16 2.00 36.08
CA HIS A 114 -3.08 1.94 37.05
C HIS A 114 -2.00 0.88 36.88
N LEU A 115 -0.94 1.30 36.23
CA LEU A 115 0.39 1.25 36.86
C LEU A 115 1.11 2.56 36.46
N GLY A 116 0.98 3.59 37.31
CA GLY A 116 1.98 4.65 37.48
C GLY A 116 2.24 5.62 36.32
N GLY A 117 1.22 6.07 35.59
CA GLY A 117 1.37 7.13 34.59
C GLY A 117 0.53 8.35 34.92
N GLY A 118 1.13 9.55 34.89
CA GLY A 118 0.44 10.84 34.90
C GLY A 118 -0.43 11.02 33.63
N PRO A 119 -0.97 12.23 33.38
CA PRO A 119 -1.81 12.51 32.21
C PRO A 119 -1.15 12.23 30.85
N ASP A 120 0.13 11.91 30.81
CA ASP A 120 0.96 11.55 29.65
C ASP A 120 1.24 10.04 29.59
N GLY A 121 0.20 9.20 29.48
CA GLY A 121 0.36 7.77 29.20
C GLY A 121 1.20 7.55 27.92
N PRO A 122 1.82 6.36 27.73
CA PRO A 122 2.67 6.11 26.58
C PRO A 122 1.86 6.29 25.27
N VAL A 123 2.31 7.20 24.40
CA VAL A 123 1.67 7.47 23.12
C VAL A 123 1.90 6.28 22.20
N LEU A 124 0.84 5.51 21.96
CA LEU A 124 0.89 4.42 21.00
C LEU A 124 1.01 4.97 19.58
N ARG A 125 1.88 4.41 18.77
CA ARG A 125 1.99 4.73 17.35
C ARG A 125 0.98 3.90 16.53
N ALA A 126 0.57 4.41 15.36
CA ALA A 126 -0.45 3.74 14.57
C ALA A 126 -0.08 2.27 14.22
N LEU A 127 1.16 2.01 13.83
CA LEU A 127 1.64 0.63 13.62
C LEU A 127 1.62 -0.17 14.92
N GLY A 128 2.03 0.41 16.05
CA GLY A 128 1.99 -0.27 17.35
C GLY A 128 0.56 -0.66 17.75
N ARG A 129 -0.44 0.17 17.44
CA ARG A 129 -1.85 -0.18 17.62
C ARG A 129 -2.26 -1.38 16.75
N VAL A 130 -1.92 -1.35 15.46
CA VAL A 130 -2.21 -2.46 14.54
C VAL A 130 -1.62 -3.78 15.06
N LEU A 131 -0.34 -3.77 15.48
CA LEU A 131 0.34 -4.94 16.04
C LEU A 131 -0.32 -5.40 17.34
N GLY A 132 -0.66 -4.49 18.25
CA GLY A 132 -1.32 -4.82 19.52
C GLY A 132 -2.72 -5.40 19.33
N ASP A 133 -3.52 -4.84 18.43
CA ASP A 133 -4.86 -5.34 18.12
C ASP A 133 -4.79 -6.73 17.47
N LEU A 134 -3.84 -6.98 16.54
CA LEU A 134 -3.61 -8.30 15.94
C LEU A 134 -3.19 -9.33 16.99
N ALA A 135 -2.22 -9.02 17.86
CA ALA A 135 -1.80 -9.89 18.95
C ALA A 135 -2.97 -10.19 19.90
N GLY A 136 -3.81 -9.18 20.22
CA GLY A 136 -4.99 -9.33 21.07
C GLY A 136 -6.07 -10.26 20.52
N ILE A 137 -6.10 -10.47 19.19
CA ILE A 137 -7.00 -11.43 18.54
C ILE A 137 -6.32 -12.71 18.12
N GLY A 138 -5.05 -12.93 18.54
CA GLY A 138 -4.31 -14.18 18.38
C GLY A 138 -3.61 -14.32 17.03
N TYR A 139 -3.06 -13.23 16.49
CA TYR A 139 -2.23 -13.21 15.29
C TYR A 139 -0.82 -12.77 15.61
N ASP A 140 0.16 -13.45 15.04
CA ASP A 140 1.53 -12.98 14.91
C ASP A 140 1.65 -12.09 13.67
N ALA A 141 2.58 -11.13 13.70
CA ALA A 141 2.72 -10.19 12.58
C ALA A 141 4.19 -9.81 12.34
N GLN A 142 4.53 -9.68 11.07
CA GLN A 142 5.81 -9.17 10.60
C GLN A 142 5.57 -7.95 9.72
N TRP A 143 6.49 -7.02 9.67
CA TRP A 143 6.35 -5.83 8.85
C TRP A 143 7.69 -5.33 8.30
N THR A 144 7.61 -4.61 7.19
CA THR A 144 8.75 -3.95 6.55
C THR A 144 8.35 -2.61 5.97
N THR A 145 9.34 -1.78 5.70
CA THR A 145 9.17 -0.55 4.90
C THR A 145 9.93 -0.71 3.60
N LEU A 146 9.23 -0.58 2.48
CA LEU A 146 9.80 -0.66 1.16
C LEU A 146 9.48 0.63 0.38
N ARG A 147 10.44 1.10 -0.44
CA ARG A 147 10.20 2.21 -1.38
C ARG A 147 9.89 1.64 -2.76
N ALA A 148 9.08 2.34 -3.54
CA ALA A 148 8.83 1.94 -4.93
C ALA A 148 10.11 1.89 -5.77
N CYS A 149 11.06 2.81 -5.53
CA CYS A 149 12.37 2.80 -6.20
C CYS A 149 13.25 1.59 -5.83
N ASP A 150 13.00 0.91 -4.73
CA ASP A 150 13.73 -0.30 -4.35
C ASP A 150 13.37 -1.48 -5.26
N VAL A 151 12.17 -1.46 -5.85
CA VAL A 151 11.74 -2.39 -6.90
C VAL A 151 11.90 -1.81 -8.31
N GLY A 152 12.58 -0.69 -8.44
CA GLY A 152 12.93 -0.07 -9.72
C GLY A 152 12.00 1.02 -10.23
N ALA A 153 10.89 1.32 -9.56
CA ALA A 153 9.98 2.40 -9.97
C ALA A 153 10.69 3.77 -10.03
N PRO A 154 10.24 4.70 -10.88
CA PRO A 154 10.93 5.97 -11.11
C PRO A 154 10.67 7.01 -10.00
N HIS A 155 10.09 6.63 -8.87
CA HIS A 155 9.75 7.51 -7.75
C HIS A 155 9.95 6.80 -6.40
N PRO A 156 10.17 7.53 -5.27
CA PRO A 156 10.53 6.92 -3.99
C PRO A 156 9.37 6.17 -3.31
N ARG A 157 8.19 6.76 -3.19
CA ARG A 157 6.95 6.22 -2.57
C ARG A 157 7.20 5.14 -1.49
N ALA A 158 7.63 5.56 -0.29
CA ALA A 158 7.81 4.63 0.82
C ALA A 158 6.46 4.18 1.41
N ARG A 159 6.31 2.87 1.67
CA ARG A 159 5.12 2.24 2.25
C ARG A 159 5.53 1.23 3.32
N VAL A 160 4.70 1.12 4.34
CA VAL A 160 4.77 0.06 5.33
C VAL A 160 3.88 -1.07 4.85
N PHE A 161 4.40 -2.28 4.86
CA PHE A 161 3.64 -3.51 4.62
C PHE A 161 3.74 -4.36 5.86
N LEU A 162 2.62 -4.94 6.25
CA LEU A 162 2.51 -5.87 7.36
C LEU A 162 1.81 -7.13 6.86
N VAL A 163 2.33 -8.28 7.26
CA VAL A 163 1.72 -9.59 7.06
C VAL A 163 1.43 -10.16 8.44
N ALA A 164 0.22 -10.70 8.66
CA ALA A 164 -0.14 -11.37 9.89
C ALA A 164 -0.86 -12.69 9.61
N TYR A 165 -0.68 -13.64 10.51
CA TYR A 165 -1.21 -15.00 10.45
C TYR A 165 -1.57 -15.50 11.86
N PRO A 166 -2.44 -16.51 12.00
CA PRO A 166 -2.79 -17.07 13.29
C PRO A 166 -1.56 -17.52 14.09
N ALA A 167 -1.46 -17.15 15.35
CA ALA A 167 -0.33 -17.46 16.21
C ALA A 167 -0.02 -18.97 16.24
N GLY A 168 1.26 -19.31 16.13
CA GLY A 168 1.73 -20.71 16.09
C GLY A 168 1.64 -21.38 14.70
N HIS A 169 1.26 -20.64 13.65
CA HIS A 169 1.15 -21.16 12.28
C HIS A 169 2.26 -20.64 11.34
N GLU A 170 3.40 -20.25 11.89
CA GLU A 170 4.54 -19.68 11.15
C GLU A 170 5.03 -20.54 9.96
N GLY A 171 4.93 -21.86 10.07
CA GLY A 171 5.33 -22.78 9.00
C GLY A 171 4.31 -23.01 7.88
N TRP A 172 3.09 -22.51 8.04
CA TRP A 172 1.99 -22.81 7.10
C TRP A 172 2.10 -22.03 5.77
N LEU A 173 2.59 -20.79 5.82
CA LEU A 173 2.83 -19.96 4.62
C LEU A 173 3.86 -20.60 3.68
N LEU A 174 4.83 -21.35 4.24
CA LEU A 174 5.88 -22.03 3.49
C LEU A 174 5.40 -23.33 2.81
N GLN A 175 4.36 -23.98 3.35
CA GLN A 175 3.89 -25.29 2.84
C GLN A 175 2.95 -25.19 1.62
N ARG A 176 2.28 -24.08 1.42
CA ARG A 176 1.33 -23.92 0.29
C ARG A 176 1.98 -23.61 -1.08
N GLU A 177 3.21 -23.09 -1.11
CA GLU A 177 3.87 -22.73 -2.38
C GLU A 177 4.61 -23.88 -3.08
N PHE A 178 4.83 -25.01 -2.40
CA PHE A 178 5.54 -26.15 -3.00
C PHE A 178 4.65 -27.38 -2.95
N GLY A 179 3.81 -27.51 -3.98
CA GLY A 179 3.20 -28.78 -4.33
C GLY A 179 4.30 -29.82 -4.47
N ASP A 180 4.31 -30.76 -3.54
CA ASP A 180 4.88 -32.08 -3.59
C ASP A 180 6.36 -32.24 -4.04
N ALA A 181 7.27 -32.22 -3.06
CA ALA A 181 8.50 -32.99 -3.13
C ALA A 181 8.94 -33.45 -1.72
N THR A 182 8.44 -34.65 -1.40
CA THR A 182 9.04 -35.66 -0.46
C THR A 182 9.53 -35.24 0.92
N HIS A 183 8.71 -35.66 1.88
CA HIS A 183 9.06 -36.12 3.24
C HIS A 183 10.52 -36.40 3.57
N THR A 184 10.98 -35.88 4.70
CA THR A 184 11.31 -36.74 5.86
C THR A 184 11.40 -35.89 7.14
N GLY A 185 10.81 -36.40 8.19
CA GLY A 185 10.52 -35.75 9.44
C GLY A 185 11.70 -35.38 10.32
N SER A 186 11.43 -34.47 11.21
CA SER A 186 11.98 -34.53 12.58
C SER A 186 11.11 -33.69 13.50
N GLN A 187 10.67 -34.35 14.56
CA GLN A 187 9.97 -33.79 15.71
C GLN A 187 10.92 -32.94 16.56
N GLY A 188 10.44 -31.86 17.13
CA GLY A 188 11.07 -31.38 18.32
C GLY A 188 10.81 -29.95 18.78
N ARG A 189 9.85 -29.83 19.68
CA ARG A 189 9.87 -28.97 20.89
C ARG A 189 9.70 -27.46 20.72
N GLY A 190 8.58 -27.06 21.25
CA GLY A 190 8.10 -25.76 21.59
C GLY A 190 9.06 -24.81 22.29
N HIS A 191 8.74 -23.53 22.17
CA HIS A 191 8.71 -22.62 23.30
C HIS A 191 8.27 -21.21 22.93
N ALA A 192 7.40 -20.69 23.80
CA ALA A 192 7.29 -19.32 24.25
C ALA A 192 7.12 -18.23 23.17
N GLY A 193 5.92 -17.64 23.18
CA GLY A 193 5.60 -16.41 22.49
C GLY A 193 6.68 -15.34 22.66
N HIS A 194 7.34 -15.07 21.56
CA HIS A 194 8.14 -13.87 21.39
C HIS A 194 7.47 -13.07 20.28
N THR A 195 6.80 -12.01 20.69
CA THR A 195 6.40 -10.94 19.76
C THR A 195 7.67 -10.35 19.18
N VAL A 196 8.17 -10.89 18.08
CA VAL A 196 9.37 -10.37 17.43
C VAL A 196 8.92 -9.22 16.51
N THR A 197 8.86 -8.02 17.08
CA THR A 197 8.86 -6.80 16.29
C THR A 197 10.27 -6.61 15.72
N ARG A 198 10.58 -7.30 14.64
CA ARG A 198 11.83 -7.10 13.93
C ARG A 198 11.56 -6.23 12.71
N GLU A 199 12.07 -5.01 12.75
CA GLU A 199 12.27 -4.21 11.55
C GLU A 199 13.29 -4.97 10.71
N ALA A 200 12.85 -5.65 9.64
CA ALA A 200 13.75 -6.28 8.70
C ALA A 200 14.52 -5.15 8.00
N ALA A 201 15.71 -4.88 8.49
CA ALA A 201 16.60 -3.89 7.88
C ALA A 201 16.83 -4.30 6.42
N CYS A 202 16.47 -3.39 5.52
CA CYS A 202 16.54 -3.54 4.06
C CYS A 202 18.01 -3.77 3.62
N GLY A 203 18.50 -4.99 3.76
CA GLY A 203 19.85 -5.38 3.32
C GLY A 203 19.96 -5.69 1.81
N TRP A 204 18.84 -5.76 1.10
CA TRP A 204 18.85 -6.18 -0.30
C TRP A 204 18.71 -5.05 -1.33
N ALA A 205 18.56 -3.79 -0.89
CA ALA A 205 18.81 -2.64 -1.76
C ALA A 205 20.23 -2.70 -2.39
N SER A 206 21.16 -3.39 -1.74
CA SER A 206 22.54 -3.60 -2.26
C SER A 206 22.65 -4.74 -3.30
N ALA A 207 21.73 -5.68 -3.35
CA ALA A 207 21.82 -6.81 -4.29
C ALA A 207 21.36 -6.47 -5.70
N LEU A 208 20.47 -5.50 -5.88
CA LEU A 208 20.05 -5.00 -7.19
C LEU A 208 20.98 -3.89 -7.72
N ASP A 209 21.83 -3.31 -6.87
CA ASP A 209 22.77 -2.25 -7.22
C ASP A 209 24.21 -2.77 -7.46
N SER A 210 24.43 -4.09 -7.37
CA SER A 210 25.76 -4.72 -7.59
C SER A 210 26.26 -4.65 -9.06
N GLY A 211 25.60 -3.88 -9.91
CA GLY A 211 25.97 -3.68 -11.31
C GLY A 211 26.78 -2.41 -11.62
N ARG A 212 26.83 -1.39 -10.77
CA ARG A 212 27.75 -0.23 -10.90
C ARG A 212 27.69 0.67 -9.68
N ALA A 213 28.81 0.77 -8.99
CA ALA A 213 29.04 1.82 -8.01
C ALA A 213 28.99 3.21 -8.69
N GLY A 214 28.17 4.14 -8.17
CA GLY A 214 28.53 5.54 -8.28
C GLY A 214 27.55 6.58 -8.78
N ALA A 215 26.32 6.28 -9.24
CA ALA A 215 25.39 7.37 -9.59
C ALA A 215 24.06 7.22 -8.87
N SER A 216 23.82 8.05 -7.87
CA SER A 216 22.48 8.19 -7.28
C SER A 216 21.49 8.62 -8.37
N LEU A 217 20.51 7.76 -8.70
CA LEU A 217 19.49 8.09 -9.68
C LEU A 217 18.60 9.22 -9.13
N THR A 218 18.42 10.26 -9.93
CA THR A 218 17.42 11.29 -9.64
C THR A 218 16.02 10.71 -9.92
N LEU A 219 15.18 10.68 -8.89
CA LEU A 219 13.84 10.11 -8.96
C LEU A 219 12.79 11.19 -9.19
N LEU A 220 11.75 10.86 -9.95
CA LEU A 220 10.56 11.70 -10.08
C LEU A 220 9.85 11.83 -8.72
N PRO A 221 9.15 12.95 -8.47
CA PRO A 221 8.28 13.06 -7.30
C PRO A 221 7.21 11.95 -7.30
N THR A 222 6.87 11.47 -6.12
CA THR A 222 5.80 10.47 -5.95
C THR A 222 4.45 11.02 -6.43
N PRO A 223 3.67 10.27 -7.24
CA PRO A 223 2.29 10.62 -7.55
C PRO A 223 1.46 10.79 -6.27
N THR A 224 0.66 11.85 -6.21
CA THR A 224 -0.17 12.20 -5.07
C THR A 224 -1.60 12.56 -5.50
N THR A 225 -2.55 12.48 -4.58
CA THR A 225 -3.93 12.91 -4.82
C THR A 225 -4.05 14.40 -5.19
N GLN A 226 -3.07 15.21 -4.80
CA GLN A 226 -3.01 16.64 -5.10
C GLN A 226 -2.72 16.92 -6.58
N ASP A 227 -2.11 15.98 -7.29
CA ASP A 227 -1.77 16.13 -8.71
C ASP A 227 -3.03 16.28 -9.59
N GLY A 228 -4.17 15.75 -9.15
CA GLY A 228 -5.47 15.96 -9.81
C GLY A 228 -6.01 17.39 -9.70
N LYS A 229 -5.64 18.12 -8.65
CA LYS A 229 -6.14 19.46 -8.35
C LYS A 229 -5.17 20.57 -8.73
N ASN A 230 -3.89 20.27 -8.88
CA ASN A 230 -2.82 21.23 -9.09
C ASN A 230 -2.28 21.12 -10.53
N ASN A 231 -2.19 22.24 -11.24
CA ASN A 231 -1.74 22.28 -12.62
C ASN A 231 -0.25 22.68 -12.77
N GLY A 232 0.53 22.71 -11.68
CA GLY A 232 1.96 23.01 -11.71
C GLY A 232 2.26 24.43 -12.22
N GLY A 233 1.79 25.45 -11.49
CA GLY A 233 2.10 26.86 -11.79
C GLY A 233 3.58 27.20 -11.56
N PRO A 234 4.07 28.37 -12.06
CA PRO A 234 5.48 28.78 -11.96
C PRO A 234 6.06 28.74 -10.56
N SER A 235 5.31 29.17 -9.53
CA SER A 235 5.73 29.16 -8.13
C SER A 235 6.01 27.76 -7.56
N GLN A 236 5.57 26.72 -8.24
CA GLN A 236 5.82 25.34 -7.81
C GLN A 236 7.25 24.88 -8.13
N PHE A 237 7.92 25.51 -9.11
CA PHE A 237 9.33 25.24 -9.43
C PHE A 237 10.29 25.75 -8.34
N GLU A 238 9.87 26.77 -7.59
CA GLU A 238 10.66 27.39 -6.51
C GLU A 238 10.66 26.57 -5.21
N ARG A 239 9.87 25.50 -5.15
CA ARG A 239 9.82 24.62 -3.97
C ARG A 239 11.07 23.74 -3.90
N ASN A 240 11.55 23.48 -2.69
CA ASN A 240 12.66 22.54 -2.44
C ASN A 240 12.39 21.14 -3.04
N THR A 241 11.11 20.75 -3.14
CA THR A 241 10.67 19.53 -3.81
C THR A 241 9.50 19.89 -4.71
N PRO A 242 9.73 20.18 -6.00
CA PRO A 242 8.67 20.45 -6.96
C PRO A 242 7.73 19.23 -7.08
N PRO A 243 6.41 19.43 -7.20
CA PRO A 243 5.47 18.33 -7.36
C PRO A 243 5.57 17.70 -8.76
N LEU A 244 5.07 16.48 -8.91
CA LEU A 244 5.13 15.71 -10.17
C LEU A 244 4.56 16.48 -11.34
N ASN A 245 3.39 17.11 -11.19
CA ASN A 245 2.71 17.91 -12.23
C ASN A 245 3.52 19.13 -12.71
N THR A 246 4.59 19.48 -12.04
CA THR A 246 5.53 20.52 -12.41
C THR A 246 6.71 19.93 -13.19
N VAL A 247 7.35 18.90 -12.66
CA VAL A 247 8.57 18.32 -13.25
C VAL A 247 8.30 17.60 -14.59
N VAL A 248 7.11 17.06 -14.80
CA VAL A 248 6.73 16.40 -16.07
C VAL A 248 6.69 17.35 -17.27
N LYS A 249 6.72 18.67 -17.04
CA LYS A 249 6.80 19.68 -18.09
C LYS A 249 8.22 19.91 -18.61
N ILE A 250 9.23 19.29 -17.98
CA ILE A 250 10.62 19.34 -18.42
C ILE A 250 10.77 18.49 -19.69
N PRO A 251 11.30 19.04 -20.78
CA PRO A 251 11.48 18.28 -22.02
C PRO A 251 12.36 17.05 -21.82
N SER A 252 12.01 15.93 -22.47
CA SER A 252 12.80 14.68 -22.51
C SER A 252 13.19 14.12 -21.13
N PHE A 253 12.36 14.36 -20.10
CA PHE A 253 12.59 13.94 -18.71
C PHE A 253 13.88 14.46 -18.03
N GLY A 254 14.78 15.10 -18.77
CA GLY A 254 16.01 15.69 -18.24
C GLY A 254 16.79 14.71 -17.34
N VAL A 255 17.07 15.11 -16.10
CA VAL A 255 17.81 14.34 -15.10
C VAL A 255 17.10 13.06 -14.63
N TYR A 256 15.81 12.90 -14.90
CA TYR A 256 14.99 11.73 -14.53
C TYR A 256 15.07 10.58 -15.55
N THR A 257 15.68 10.84 -16.74
CA THR A 257 15.77 9.85 -17.84
C THR A 257 16.32 8.49 -17.39
N PRO A 258 17.36 8.39 -16.56
CA PRO A 258 17.87 7.07 -16.13
C PRO A 258 16.86 6.26 -15.31
N ALA A 259 16.07 6.92 -14.44
CA ALA A 259 15.02 6.26 -13.66
C ALA A 259 13.85 5.79 -14.55
N ILE A 260 13.47 6.59 -15.54
CA ILE A 260 12.46 6.24 -16.55
C ILE A 260 12.92 5.01 -17.33
N LYS A 261 14.15 5.03 -17.89
CA LYS A 261 14.70 3.90 -18.67
C LYS A 261 14.80 2.61 -17.87
N ARG A 262 15.15 2.70 -16.59
CA ARG A 262 15.14 1.53 -15.70
C ARG A 262 13.73 0.95 -15.58
N TRP A 263 12.72 1.79 -15.38
CA TRP A 263 11.34 1.35 -15.23
C TRP A 263 10.75 0.79 -16.52
N GLU A 264 11.08 1.39 -17.67
CA GLU A 264 10.76 0.82 -19.00
C GLU A 264 11.30 -0.60 -19.15
N HIS A 265 12.56 -0.83 -18.74
CA HIS A 265 13.18 -2.14 -18.80
C HIS A 265 12.48 -3.16 -17.88
N ILE A 266 12.18 -2.77 -16.62
CA ILE A 266 11.55 -3.65 -15.65
C ILE A 266 10.11 -4.01 -16.05
N THR A 267 9.35 -3.04 -16.54
CA THR A 267 7.95 -3.25 -16.92
C THR A 267 7.79 -3.80 -18.35
N GLY A 268 8.84 -3.78 -19.16
CA GLY A 268 8.78 -4.12 -20.59
C GLY A 268 7.94 -3.14 -21.42
N ARG A 269 7.61 -1.96 -20.87
CA ARG A 269 6.72 -0.98 -21.49
C ARG A 269 7.39 0.39 -21.59
N ALA A 270 7.29 1.03 -22.78
CA ALA A 270 7.75 2.39 -22.96
C ALA A 270 6.92 3.38 -22.12
N ALA A 271 7.57 4.42 -21.60
CA ALA A 271 6.88 5.48 -20.89
C ALA A 271 5.90 6.23 -21.84
N PRO A 272 4.62 6.36 -21.48
CA PRO A 272 3.70 7.21 -22.24
C PRO A 272 4.10 8.68 -22.13
N ALA A 273 3.48 9.54 -22.95
CA ALA A 273 3.71 10.98 -22.87
C ALA A 273 3.42 11.48 -21.43
N PRO A 274 4.36 12.22 -20.81
CA PRO A 274 4.21 12.66 -19.40
C PRO A 274 3.14 13.74 -19.25
N THR A 275 2.78 14.42 -20.34
CA THR A 275 1.74 15.45 -20.36
C THR A 275 0.71 15.20 -21.43
N ILE A 276 -0.51 15.66 -21.17
CA ILE A 276 -1.60 15.80 -22.14
C ILE A 276 -2.04 17.26 -22.17
N LEU A 277 -2.74 17.68 -23.23
CA LEU A 277 -3.29 19.03 -23.31
C LEU A 277 -4.62 19.13 -22.56
N SER A 278 -4.82 20.22 -21.82
CA SER A 278 -6.12 20.59 -21.29
C SER A 278 -7.02 21.17 -22.39
N ASP A 279 -8.31 21.37 -22.10
CA ASP A 279 -9.28 22.03 -23.00
C ASP A 279 -8.82 23.43 -23.45
N GLN A 280 -7.94 24.06 -22.67
CA GLN A 280 -7.35 25.37 -22.98
C GLN A 280 -6.00 25.27 -23.73
N GLY A 281 -5.59 24.05 -24.14
CA GLY A 281 -4.32 23.81 -24.81
C GLY A 281 -3.07 23.83 -23.90
N ASN A 282 -3.23 23.91 -22.59
CA ASN A 282 -2.10 23.91 -21.65
C ASN A 282 -1.65 22.50 -21.30
N PRO A 283 -0.31 22.23 -21.25
CA PRO A 283 0.20 20.94 -20.84
C PRO A 283 -0.10 20.67 -19.35
N GLN A 284 -0.63 19.49 -19.06
CA GLN A 284 -0.94 19.01 -17.71
C GLN A 284 -0.48 17.57 -17.55
N LEU A 285 -0.23 17.11 -16.30
CA LEU A 285 0.20 15.75 -16.00
C LEU A 285 -0.77 14.73 -16.63
N SER A 286 -0.22 13.76 -17.35
CA SER A 286 -0.95 12.65 -17.94
C SER A 286 -1.33 11.61 -16.91
N HIS A 287 -2.57 11.19 -16.88
CA HIS A 287 -3.03 10.07 -16.04
C HIS A 287 -2.51 8.72 -16.58
N TYR A 288 -2.30 8.57 -17.88
CA TYR A 288 -1.66 7.40 -18.48
C TYR A 288 -0.21 7.25 -18.01
N PHE A 289 0.55 8.36 -17.99
CA PHE A 289 1.91 8.35 -17.44
C PHE A 289 1.94 8.00 -15.96
N THR A 290 0.98 8.50 -15.19
CA THR A 290 0.89 8.21 -13.75
C THR A 290 0.52 6.75 -13.48
N GLU A 291 -0.40 6.16 -14.28
CA GLU A 291 -0.71 4.72 -14.24
C GLU A 291 0.55 3.88 -14.52
N TRP A 292 1.29 4.22 -15.56
CA TRP A 292 2.55 3.57 -15.91
C TRP A 292 3.60 3.70 -14.81
N MET A 293 3.76 4.89 -14.21
CA MET A 293 4.67 5.10 -13.07
C MET A 293 4.36 4.19 -11.89
N MET A 294 3.08 3.93 -11.65
CA MET A 294 2.62 3.03 -10.60
C MET A 294 2.80 1.54 -10.93
N GLY A 295 3.22 1.20 -12.16
CA GLY A 295 3.38 -0.17 -12.61
C GLY A 295 2.07 -0.93 -12.81
N LEU A 296 0.96 -0.22 -12.91
CA LEU A 296 -0.34 -0.80 -13.23
C LEU A 296 -0.36 -1.25 -14.70
N PRO A 297 -1.08 -2.32 -15.05
CA PRO A 297 -1.30 -2.68 -16.46
C PRO A 297 -1.93 -1.54 -17.25
N ASP A 298 -1.66 -1.49 -18.55
CA ASP A 298 -2.22 -0.43 -19.41
C ASP A 298 -3.75 -0.45 -19.38
N GLY A 299 -4.34 0.71 -19.14
CA GLY A 299 -5.79 0.85 -19.02
C GLY A 299 -6.38 0.28 -17.72
N TRP A 300 -5.57 -0.07 -16.73
CA TRP A 300 -6.09 -0.60 -15.47
C TRP A 300 -7.08 0.36 -14.81
N ILE A 301 -6.70 1.64 -14.71
CA ILE A 301 -7.55 2.73 -14.24
C ILE A 301 -7.86 3.77 -15.32
N THR A 302 -7.19 3.72 -16.47
CA THR A 302 -7.29 4.74 -17.51
C THR A 302 -8.09 4.30 -18.73
N ASN A 303 -8.59 3.05 -18.77
CA ASN A 303 -9.42 2.58 -19.88
C ASN A 303 -10.66 3.47 -20.04
N PRO A 304 -10.88 4.11 -21.21
CA PRO A 304 -12.02 4.99 -21.43
C PRO A 304 -13.38 4.37 -21.13
N ALA A 305 -13.55 3.08 -21.35
CA ALA A 305 -14.80 2.37 -21.08
C ALA A 305 -15.22 2.40 -19.58
N LEU A 306 -14.26 2.59 -18.67
CA LEU A 306 -14.55 2.75 -17.24
C LEU A 306 -15.22 4.11 -16.93
N TRP A 307 -15.03 5.10 -17.80
CA TRP A 307 -15.36 6.51 -17.56
C TRP A 307 -16.46 7.03 -18.48
N GLU A 308 -17.26 6.12 -19.01
CA GLU A 308 -18.43 6.51 -19.80
C GLU A 308 -19.33 7.47 -19.01
N GLY A 309 -19.67 8.61 -19.62
CA GLY A 309 -20.41 9.71 -18.99
C GLY A 309 -19.56 10.73 -18.22
N TYR A 310 -18.26 10.51 -18.11
CA TYR A 310 -17.32 11.49 -17.53
C TYR A 310 -16.74 12.40 -18.61
N THR A 311 -16.43 13.65 -18.25
CA THR A 311 -15.60 14.54 -19.09
C THR A 311 -14.13 14.13 -18.96
N ASP A 312 -13.29 14.46 -19.98
CA ASP A 312 -11.85 14.15 -19.95
C ASP A 312 -11.16 14.70 -18.71
N LYS A 313 -11.55 15.90 -18.27
CA LYS A 313 -11.04 16.51 -17.03
C LYS A 313 -11.45 15.71 -15.79
N ALA A 314 -12.68 15.22 -15.72
CA ALA A 314 -13.16 14.43 -14.60
C ALA A 314 -12.45 13.07 -14.57
N THR A 315 -12.34 12.39 -15.71
CA THR A 315 -11.60 11.14 -15.88
C THR A 315 -10.15 11.28 -15.41
N ARG A 316 -9.45 12.28 -15.95
CA ARG A 316 -8.07 12.56 -15.53
C ARG A 316 -7.95 12.73 -14.01
N ASN A 317 -8.80 13.56 -13.43
CA ASN A 317 -8.69 13.88 -12.01
C ASN A 317 -8.97 12.66 -11.11
N VAL A 318 -9.94 11.82 -11.46
CA VAL A 318 -10.24 10.60 -10.70
C VAL A 318 -9.10 9.59 -10.83
N CYS A 319 -8.55 9.38 -12.04
CA CYS A 319 -7.41 8.49 -12.26
C CYS A 319 -6.17 8.94 -11.48
N LEU A 320 -5.83 10.24 -11.51
CA LEU A 320 -4.70 10.78 -10.74
C LEU A 320 -4.90 10.62 -9.23
N ARG A 321 -6.13 10.80 -8.73
CA ARG A 321 -6.45 10.59 -7.31
C ARG A 321 -6.28 9.13 -6.92
N MET A 322 -6.77 8.20 -7.74
CA MET A 322 -6.63 6.76 -7.51
C MET A 322 -5.17 6.34 -7.54
N ALA A 323 -4.38 6.77 -8.53
CA ALA A 323 -2.95 6.50 -8.57
C ALA A 323 -2.21 7.08 -7.35
N GLY A 324 -2.61 8.29 -6.90
CA GLY A 324 -2.06 8.91 -5.69
C GLY A 324 -2.33 8.12 -4.41
N ASN A 325 -3.49 7.47 -4.29
CA ASN A 325 -3.87 6.62 -3.16
C ASN A 325 -3.41 5.16 -3.33
N GLY A 326 -3.18 4.71 -4.55
CA GLY A 326 -2.92 3.30 -4.87
C GLY A 326 -1.59 2.77 -4.33
N VAL A 327 -1.33 1.50 -4.59
CA VAL A 327 -0.09 0.79 -4.28
C VAL A 327 0.62 0.42 -5.58
N VAL A 328 1.94 0.40 -5.58
CA VAL A 328 2.72 -0.16 -6.69
C VAL A 328 2.68 -1.69 -6.56
N PRO A 329 2.07 -2.44 -7.50
CA PRO A 329 1.88 -3.89 -7.34
C PRO A 329 3.18 -4.66 -7.10
N LEU A 330 4.25 -4.32 -7.84
CA LEU A 330 5.55 -4.95 -7.67
C LEU A 330 6.15 -4.68 -6.28
N GLN A 331 5.95 -3.49 -5.72
CA GLN A 331 6.39 -3.14 -4.36
C GLN A 331 5.64 -3.99 -3.32
N ALA A 332 4.32 -4.13 -3.46
CA ALA A 332 3.53 -4.94 -2.55
C ALA A 332 3.91 -6.43 -2.65
N ALA A 333 3.97 -6.99 -3.87
CA ALA A 333 4.37 -8.37 -4.08
C ALA A 333 5.75 -8.68 -3.48
N THR A 334 6.71 -7.79 -3.71
CA THR A 334 8.06 -7.95 -3.15
C THR A 334 8.08 -7.90 -1.62
N ALA A 335 7.31 -6.98 -1.01
CA ALA A 335 7.24 -6.88 0.44
C ALA A 335 6.56 -8.11 1.07
N ILE A 336 5.47 -8.58 0.48
CA ILE A 336 4.74 -9.77 0.95
C ILE A 336 5.65 -11.00 0.82
N ASN A 337 6.26 -11.24 -0.34
CA ASN A 337 7.18 -12.36 -0.51
C ASN A 337 8.33 -12.33 0.49
N HIS A 338 8.90 -11.15 0.74
CA HIS A 338 9.95 -11.02 1.74
C HIS A 338 9.47 -11.40 3.14
N LEU A 339 8.30 -10.91 3.55
CA LEU A 339 7.75 -11.16 4.89
C LEU A 339 7.29 -12.62 5.07
N THR A 340 6.80 -13.27 4.02
CA THR A 340 6.35 -14.67 4.08
C THR A 340 7.49 -15.69 4.02
N HIS A 341 8.71 -15.30 3.58
CA HIS A 341 9.88 -16.18 3.47
C HIS A 341 10.97 -15.92 4.52
N LEU A 342 10.77 -14.97 5.46
CA LEU A 342 11.77 -14.63 6.47
C LEU A 342 12.07 -15.78 7.46
N ASP A 343 11.16 -16.72 7.65
CA ASP A 343 11.30 -17.84 8.58
C ASP A 343 11.95 -19.07 7.91
N ALA A 344 12.32 -19.01 6.62
CA ALA A 344 12.96 -20.09 5.89
C ALA A 344 14.50 -20.08 5.98
N ALA A 345 15.08 -19.10 6.68
CA ALA A 345 16.53 -18.95 6.91
C ALA A 345 16.85 -19.04 8.41
#